data_41ec1158d562f8ecbbc86a01233c0cbf
#
_entry.id   41ec1158d562f8ecbbc86a01233c0cbf
#
_cell.length_a   1.000
_cell.length_b   1.000
_cell.length_c   1.000
_cell.angle_alpha   90.00
_cell.angle_beta   90.00
_cell.angle_gamma   90.00
#
_symmetry.space_group_name_H-M   'P 1'
#
loop_
_entity.id
_entity.type
_entity.pdbx_description
1 polymer ?
#
loop_
_entity_poly.entity_id
_entity_poly.type
_entity_poly.pdbx_seq_one_letter_code
_entity_poly.pdbx_strand_id
1 'polypeptide(L)'
;MRKYLLHILIISFVLFPMPFTQAAEETRISLRSNYRDLSVFQVQSISNISIRKKHNYGFYGYSTINHNYENKSINGDSVVINHATGLMWHQSGSDKNMVWNEAKQWVRDLNNRGYAGYYDWRLPTVEEAVSLLELSKKAGDLNIDTVFDIRQSGIWTGDENDTASYLDGAWSVRFRGAYGSGNVCWCYDNASNYVRPVRKMK
;
A
#
# COMPACT_ATOMS: atom_id res chain seq x y z
N MET A 1 85.04 -18.52 12.50
CA MET A 1 84.04 -17.47 12.57
C MET A 1 83.00 -17.67 11.47
N ARG A 2 81.81 -18.21 11.79
CA ARG A 2 80.74 -18.41 10.81
C ARG A 2 79.82 -17.20 10.84
N LYS A 3 79.65 -16.51 9.72
CA LYS A 3 78.69 -15.40 9.51
C LYS A 3 77.36 -15.98 9.12
N TYR A 4 76.31 -15.79 9.98
CA TYR A 4 74.92 -16.08 9.66
C TYR A 4 74.33 -14.93 8.87
N LEU A 5 73.92 -15.15 7.62
CA LEU A 5 73.15 -14.21 6.82
C LEU A 5 71.66 -14.34 7.19
N LEU A 6 71.09 -13.32 7.76
CA LEU A 6 69.67 -13.24 8.09
C LEU A 6 68.93 -12.78 6.84
N HIS A 7 68.13 -13.69 6.23
CA HIS A 7 67.22 -13.31 5.14
C HIS A 7 65.94 -12.79 5.71
N ILE A 8 65.67 -11.49 5.54
CA ILE A 8 64.41 -10.87 5.87
C ILE A 8 63.44 -11.08 4.70
N LEU A 9 62.41 -11.89 4.92
CA LEU A 9 61.34 -12.13 3.96
C LEU A 9 60.33 -10.97 4.08
N ILE A 10 60.31 -10.04 3.13
CA ILE A 10 59.31 -8.97 3.05
C ILE A 10 58.06 -9.56 2.40
N ILE A 11 57.04 -9.83 3.18
CA ILE A 11 55.71 -10.21 2.69
C ILE A 11 54.97 -8.94 2.27
N SER A 12 54.88 -8.70 0.98
CA SER A 12 54.11 -7.60 0.40
C SER A 12 52.61 -7.96 0.43
N PHE A 13 51.87 -7.34 1.33
CA PHE A 13 50.41 -7.47 1.36
C PHE A 13 49.80 -6.66 0.22
N VAL A 14 49.37 -7.32 -0.85
CA VAL A 14 48.61 -6.68 -1.93
C VAL A 14 47.17 -6.57 -1.47
N LEU A 15 46.77 -5.37 -1.05
CA LEU A 15 45.36 -5.03 -0.80
C LEU A 15 44.61 -4.99 -2.12
N PHE A 16 43.86 -6.02 -2.45
CA PHE A 16 42.87 -5.96 -3.52
C PHE A 16 41.71 -5.06 -3.08
N PRO A 17 41.38 -4.01 -3.83
CA PRO A 17 40.18 -3.23 -3.56
C PRO A 17 38.96 -4.15 -3.78
N MET A 18 38.19 -4.40 -2.73
CA MET A 18 36.89 -5.06 -2.89
C MET A 18 36.02 -4.17 -3.76
N PRO A 19 35.31 -4.73 -4.76
CA PRO A 19 34.34 -3.95 -5.51
C PRO A 19 33.25 -3.48 -4.57
N PHE A 20 33.07 -2.19 -4.45
CA PHE A 20 31.93 -1.58 -3.79
C PHE A 20 30.71 -1.96 -4.64
N THR A 21 29.97 -2.99 -4.25
CA THR A 21 28.66 -3.29 -4.82
C THR A 21 27.73 -2.18 -4.36
N GLN A 22 27.57 -1.16 -5.19
CA GLN A 22 26.53 -0.16 -5.05
C GLN A 22 25.19 -0.93 -5.19
N ALA A 23 24.50 -1.13 -4.07
CA ALA A 23 23.16 -1.67 -4.10
C ALA A 23 22.34 -0.75 -5.01
N ALA A 24 21.79 -1.30 -6.10
CA ALA A 24 20.90 -0.55 -6.96
C ALA A 24 19.73 -0.06 -6.09
N GLU A 25 19.59 1.25 -5.99
CA GLU A 25 18.45 1.87 -5.30
C GLU A 25 17.19 1.45 -6.06
N GLU A 26 16.40 0.54 -5.51
CA GLU A 26 15.14 0.10 -6.11
C GLU A 26 14.26 1.33 -6.32
N THR A 27 13.99 1.67 -7.57
CA THR A 27 13.19 2.84 -7.94
C THR A 27 11.76 2.65 -7.43
N ARG A 28 11.39 3.37 -6.38
CA ARG A 28 10.05 3.32 -5.78
C ARG A 28 9.02 3.87 -6.75
N ILE A 29 7.89 3.18 -6.87
CA ILE A 29 6.73 3.65 -7.60
C ILE A 29 6.03 4.71 -6.75
N SER A 30 5.99 5.94 -7.24
CA SER A 30 5.30 7.03 -6.55
C SER A 30 3.81 6.99 -6.86
N LEU A 31 2.98 6.83 -5.83
CA LEU A 31 1.54 6.95 -5.90
C LEU A 31 1.11 8.30 -5.33
N ARG A 32 -0.01 8.83 -5.85
CA ARG A 32 -0.62 10.06 -5.34
C ARG A 32 -1.04 9.87 -3.89
N SER A 33 -0.83 10.89 -3.05
CA SER A 33 -1.17 10.85 -1.61
C SER A 33 -2.17 11.93 -1.18
N ASN A 34 -2.46 12.91 -2.04
CA ASN A 34 -3.43 13.97 -1.76
C ASN A 34 -4.81 13.56 -2.28
N TYR A 35 -5.86 13.74 -1.49
CA TYR A 35 -7.24 13.46 -1.91
C TYR A 35 -7.69 14.41 -3.03
N ARG A 36 -8.61 13.93 -3.84
CA ARG A 36 -9.23 14.67 -4.95
C ARG A 36 -10.68 14.25 -5.14
N ASP A 37 -11.43 15.12 -5.77
CA ASP A 37 -12.68 14.78 -6.42
C ASP A 37 -12.35 14.18 -7.78
N LEU A 38 -12.78 12.95 -8.01
CA LEU A 38 -12.39 12.17 -9.19
C LEU A 38 -13.63 11.68 -9.93
N SER A 39 -13.72 11.99 -11.21
CA SER A 39 -14.71 11.39 -12.10
C SER A 39 -14.42 9.90 -12.32
N VAL A 40 -15.43 9.14 -12.74
CA VAL A 40 -15.30 7.74 -13.14
C VAL A 40 -14.24 7.57 -14.24
N PHE A 41 -14.18 8.52 -15.18
CA PHE A 41 -13.18 8.49 -16.26
C PHE A 41 -11.75 8.61 -15.73
N GLN A 42 -11.51 9.52 -14.79
CA GLN A 42 -10.19 9.69 -14.17
C GLN A 42 -9.77 8.44 -13.41
N VAL A 43 -10.69 7.83 -12.64
CA VAL A 43 -10.41 6.58 -11.91
C VAL A 43 -10.16 5.41 -12.88
N GLN A 44 -10.86 5.36 -14.02
CA GLN A 44 -10.62 4.39 -15.08
C GLN A 44 -9.34 4.65 -15.91
N SER A 45 -8.63 5.73 -15.63
CA SER A 45 -7.37 6.14 -16.30
C SER A 45 -6.15 6.08 -15.37
N ILE A 46 -6.31 5.56 -14.14
CA ILE A 46 -5.21 5.40 -13.18
C ILE A 46 -4.13 4.49 -13.78
N SER A 47 -2.86 4.87 -13.61
CA SER A 47 -1.71 4.07 -14.03
C SER A 47 -1.47 2.85 -13.12
N ASN A 48 -0.64 1.93 -13.58
CA ASN A 48 -0.28 0.71 -12.84
C ASN A 48 -1.46 -0.22 -12.52
N ILE A 49 -2.48 -0.22 -13.39
CA ILE A 49 -3.69 -1.05 -13.24
C ILE A 49 -3.99 -1.75 -14.56
N SER A 50 -4.39 -3.01 -14.47
CA SER A 50 -4.98 -3.76 -15.57
C SER A 50 -6.50 -3.85 -15.36
N ILE A 51 -7.27 -3.16 -16.20
CA ILE A 51 -8.73 -3.16 -16.16
C ILE A 51 -9.27 -4.33 -16.96
N ARG A 52 -10.06 -5.21 -16.32
CA ARG A 52 -10.75 -6.32 -16.96
C ARG A 52 -12.09 -5.91 -17.56
N LYS A 53 -12.82 -5.05 -16.82
CA LYS A 53 -14.15 -4.58 -17.23
C LYS A 53 -14.45 -3.22 -16.63
N LYS A 54 -14.78 -2.23 -17.46
CA LYS A 54 -15.33 -0.94 -17.03
C LYS A 54 -16.83 -1.03 -16.77
N HIS A 55 -17.34 -0.23 -15.83
CA HIS A 55 -18.76 -0.03 -15.58
C HIS A 55 -19.06 1.42 -15.18
N ASN A 56 -20.33 1.78 -15.06
CA ASN A 56 -20.75 3.18 -14.89
C ASN A 56 -20.27 3.83 -13.58
N TYR A 57 -19.86 3.05 -12.61
CA TYR A 57 -19.43 3.53 -11.28
C TYR A 57 -17.96 3.23 -10.99
N GLY A 58 -17.19 2.73 -11.96
CA GLY A 58 -15.79 2.36 -11.78
C GLY A 58 -15.33 1.22 -12.69
N PHE A 59 -14.64 0.21 -12.14
CA PHE A 59 -14.12 -0.90 -12.92
C PHE A 59 -13.82 -2.15 -12.07
N TYR A 60 -13.67 -3.28 -12.75
CA TYR A 60 -13.06 -4.51 -12.23
C TYR A 60 -11.63 -4.60 -12.75
N GLY A 61 -10.66 -4.85 -11.88
CA GLY A 61 -9.25 -4.89 -12.26
C GLY A 61 -8.31 -5.32 -11.14
N TYR A 62 -7.03 -5.20 -11.41
CA TYR A 62 -5.95 -5.53 -10.49
C TYR A 62 -4.72 -4.64 -10.72
N SER A 63 -3.86 -4.53 -9.72
CA SER A 63 -2.60 -3.80 -9.78
C SER A 63 -1.57 -4.53 -10.66
N THR A 64 -0.77 -3.77 -11.40
CA THR A 64 0.39 -4.28 -12.14
C THR A 64 1.70 -4.02 -11.40
N ILE A 65 1.64 -3.48 -10.17
CA ILE A 65 2.82 -3.25 -9.34
C ILE A 65 3.33 -4.58 -8.79
N ASN A 66 4.61 -4.84 -8.95
CA ASN A 66 5.27 -5.92 -8.26
C ASN A 66 5.63 -5.45 -6.85
N HIS A 67 4.89 -5.96 -5.85
CA HIS A 67 5.04 -5.54 -4.47
C HIS A 67 6.16 -6.27 -3.74
N ASN A 68 6.82 -5.56 -2.81
CA ASN A 68 7.78 -6.11 -1.86
C ASN A 68 7.29 -5.76 -0.45
N TYR A 69 6.53 -6.68 0.16
CA TYR A 69 5.90 -6.50 1.46
C TYR A 69 6.75 -7.05 2.61
N GLU A 70 6.81 -6.31 3.70
CA GLU A 70 7.41 -6.70 4.97
C GLU A 70 6.37 -6.54 6.09
N ASN A 71 6.08 -7.61 6.84
CA ASN A 71 5.32 -7.52 8.09
C ASN A 71 6.23 -7.06 9.22
N LYS A 72 5.80 -6.07 9.98
CA LYS A 72 6.57 -5.53 11.10
C LYS A 72 5.68 -5.21 12.29
N SER A 73 6.18 -5.48 13.50
CA SER A 73 5.60 -4.97 14.74
C SER A 73 6.40 -3.76 15.22
N ILE A 74 5.71 -2.65 15.44
CA ILE A 74 6.31 -1.39 15.96
C ILE A 74 5.51 -0.98 17.20
N ASN A 75 6.16 -0.89 18.34
CA ASN A 75 5.54 -0.60 19.64
C ASN A 75 4.36 -1.53 19.99
N GLY A 76 4.38 -2.78 19.52
CA GLY A 76 3.31 -3.76 19.70
C GLY A 76 2.21 -3.72 18.64
N ASP A 77 2.19 -2.71 17.78
CA ASP A 77 1.23 -2.58 16.68
C ASP A 77 1.75 -3.23 15.38
N SER A 78 0.86 -3.88 14.63
CA SER A 78 1.20 -4.61 13.42
C SER A 78 1.01 -3.77 12.16
N VAL A 79 2.08 -3.60 11.39
CA VAL A 79 2.09 -2.84 10.13
C VAL A 79 2.63 -3.69 8.98
N VAL A 80 2.24 -3.32 7.76
CA VAL A 80 2.81 -3.85 6.52
C VAL A 80 3.55 -2.73 5.80
N ILE A 81 4.83 -2.90 5.60
CA ILE A 81 5.67 -2.01 4.81
C ILE A 81 5.68 -2.51 3.37
N ASN A 82 5.40 -1.63 2.42
CA ASN A 82 5.55 -1.91 1.00
C ASN A 82 6.75 -1.13 0.46
N HIS A 83 7.87 -1.81 0.27
CA HIS A 83 9.12 -1.20 -0.19
C HIS A 83 9.00 -0.67 -1.62
N ALA A 84 8.21 -1.33 -2.48
CA ALA A 84 8.02 -0.91 -3.87
C ALA A 84 7.30 0.45 -4.01
N THR A 85 6.47 0.84 -3.05
CA THR A 85 5.71 2.10 -3.09
C THR A 85 6.11 3.10 -2.01
N GLY A 86 6.90 2.68 -1.02
CA GLY A 86 7.24 3.50 0.13
C GLY A 86 6.05 3.78 1.06
N LEU A 87 5.04 2.91 1.04
CA LEU A 87 3.85 3.02 1.90
C LEU A 87 3.93 2.07 3.09
N MET A 88 3.40 2.52 4.22
CA MET A 88 3.16 1.70 5.39
C MET A 88 1.65 1.62 5.63
N TRP A 89 1.15 0.40 5.81
CA TRP A 89 -0.27 0.09 5.98
C TRP A 89 -0.57 -0.44 7.37
N HIS A 90 -1.72 -0.12 7.90
CA HIS A 90 -2.28 -0.83 9.04
C HIS A 90 -2.59 -2.27 8.62
N GLN A 91 -2.00 -3.27 9.26
CA GLN A 91 -2.08 -4.67 8.83
C GLN A 91 -3.52 -5.20 8.88
N SER A 92 -4.24 -4.97 9.97
CA SER A 92 -5.61 -5.50 10.18
C SER A 92 -6.71 -4.53 9.73
N GLY A 93 -6.48 -3.20 9.73
CA GLY A 93 -7.55 -2.22 9.52
C GLY A 93 -8.58 -2.20 10.65
N SER A 94 -9.80 -1.72 10.37
CA SER A 94 -10.90 -1.69 11.33
C SER A 94 -11.54 -3.08 11.52
N ASP A 95 -12.07 -3.35 12.72
CA ASP A 95 -12.78 -4.60 13.02
C ASP A 95 -14.19 -4.66 12.44
N LYS A 96 -14.78 -3.49 12.16
CA LYS A 96 -16.14 -3.34 11.63
C LYS A 96 -16.14 -2.44 10.41
N ASN A 97 -17.09 -2.68 9.50
CA ASN A 97 -17.42 -1.72 8.47
C ASN A 97 -18.18 -0.52 9.07
N MET A 98 -18.09 0.62 8.43
CA MET A 98 -18.71 1.87 8.87
C MET A 98 -18.98 2.78 7.68
N VAL A 99 -19.81 3.79 7.86
CA VAL A 99 -20.05 4.83 6.87
C VAL A 99 -18.82 5.74 6.74
N TRP A 100 -18.70 6.44 5.62
CA TRP A 100 -17.47 7.16 5.28
C TRP A 100 -17.07 8.24 6.29
N ASN A 101 -18.04 8.97 6.86
CA ASN A 101 -17.76 9.97 7.89
C ASN A 101 -17.22 9.35 9.18
N GLU A 102 -17.72 8.17 9.56
CA GLU A 102 -17.19 7.41 10.70
C GLU A 102 -15.79 6.88 10.40
N ALA A 103 -15.51 6.49 9.15
CA ALA A 103 -14.17 6.05 8.73
C ALA A 103 -13.14 7.17 8.90
N LYS A 104 -13.48 8.41 8.54
CA LYS A 104 -12.63 9.59 8.79
C LYS A 104 -12.41 9.83 10.28
N GLN A 105 -13.44 9.64 11.12
CA GLN A 105 -13.30 9.75 12.58
C GLN A 105 -12.43 8.64 13.14
N TRP A 106 -12.63 7.41 12.70
CA TRP A 106 -11.83 6.27 13.12
C TRP A 106 -10.31 6.48 12.90
N VAL A 107 -9.95 7.08 11.75
CA VAL A 107 -8.55 7.42 11.45
C VAL A 107 -8.03 8.54 12.37
N ARG A 108 -8.86 9.56 12.70
CA ARG A 108 -8.47 10.57 13.70
C ARG A 108 -8.19 9.95 15.07
N ASP A 109 -9.04 9.01 15.49
CA ASP A 109 -8.89 8.31 16.77
C ASP A 109 -7.65 7.39 16.77
N LEU A 110 -7.33 6.78 15.63
CA LEU A 110 -6.08 6.03 15.44
C LEU A 110 -4.85 6.92 15.64
N ASN A 111 -4.85 8.13 15.05
CA ASN A 111 -3.78 9.11 15.21
C ASN A 111 -3.67 9.60 16.66
N ASN A 112 -4.80 9.86 17.33
CA ASN A 112 -4.79 10.27 18.72
C ASN A 112 -4.13 9.22 19.66
N ARG A 113 -4.26 7.93 19.31
CA ARG A 113 -3.58 6.83 20.04
C ARG A 113 -2.10 6.68 19.68
N GLY A 114 -1.64 7.28 18.61
CA GLY A 114 -0.26 7.14 18.14
C GLY A 114 0.07 5.72 17.69
N TYR A 115 -0.81 5.10 16.89
CA TYR A 115 -0.62 3.73 16.39
C TYR A 115 0.73 3.54 15.71
N ALA A 116 1.47 2.52 16.12
CA ALA A 116 2.85 2.23 15.72
C ALA A 116 3.82 3.42 15.97
N GLY A 117 3.48 4.33 16.88
CA GLY A 117 4.27 5.54 17.17
C GLY A 117 4.10 6.66 16.13
N TYR A 118 3.10 6.58 15.26
CA TYR A 118 2.84 7.58 14.21
C TYR A 118 1.47 8.26 14.41
N TYR A 119 1.37 9.51 13.91
CA TYR A 119 0.23 10.41 14.06
C TYR A 119 -0.26 10.96 12.70
N ASP A 120 0.22 10.37 11.59
CA ASP A 120 -0.02 10.81 10.21
C ASP A 120 -0.71 9.73 9.35
N TRP A 121 -1.41 8.80 9.99
CA TRP A 121 -2.27 7.83 9.35
C TRP A 121 -3.44 8.54 8.64
N ARG A 122 -3.83 8.05 7.49
CA ARG A 122 -4.93 8.58 6.70
C ARG A 122 -5.65 7.48 5.92
N LEU A 123 -6.83 7.77 5.40
CA LEU A 123 -7.42 6.91 4.39
C LEU A 123 -6.50 6.85 3.16
N PRO A 124 -6.45 5.73 2.43
CA PRO A 124 -5.72 5.67 1.18
C PRO A 124 -6.39 6.55 0.11
N THR A 125 -5.64 7.01 -0.87
CA THR A 125 -6.23 7.46 -2.14
C THR A 125 -6.74 6.26 -2.94
N VAL A 126 -7.56 6.48 -3.97
CA VAL A 126 -8.00 5.40 -4.87
C VAL A 126 -6.80 4.67 -5.45
N GLU A 127 -5.78 5.39 -5.91
CA GLU A 127 -4.56 4.81 -6.48
C GLU A 127 -3.82 3.91 -5.50
N GLU A 128 -3.68 4.35 -4.25
CA GLU A 128 -3.05 3.55 -3.20
C GLU A 128 -3.89 2.32 -2.85
N ALA A 129 -5.21 2.47 -2.71
CA ALA A 129 -6.09 1.33 -2.40
C ALA A 129 -6.13 0.30 -3.53
N VAL A 130 -6.17 0.76 -4.78
CA VAL A 130 -6.14 -0.11 -5.97
C VAL A 130 -4.82 -0.84 -6.10
N SER A 131 -3.72 -0.24 -5.66
CA SER A 131 -2.42 -0.91 -5.67
C SER A 131 -2.42 -2.22 -4.88
N LEU A 132 -3.31 -2.40 -3.91
CA LEU A 132 -3.44 -3.64 -3.13
C LEU A 132 -4.18 -4.78 -3.87
N LEU A 133 -4.80 -4.50 -5.04
CA LEU A 133 -5.57 -5.50 -5.77
C LEU A 133 -4.66 -6.49 -6.48
N GLU A 134 -4.77 -7.75 -6.11
CA GLU A 134 -4.02 -8.84 -6.72
C GLU A 134 -4.72 -9.43 -7.97
N LEU A 135 -3.93 -9.93 -8.90
CA LEU A 135 -4.41 -10.60 -10.14
C LEU A 135 -5.33 -11.79 -9.84
N SER A 136 -5.05 -12.51 -8.77
CA SER A 136 -5.77 -13.70 -8.34
C SER A 136 -6.08 -13.62 -6.86
N LYS A 137 -7.04 -14.44 -6.41
CA LYS A 137 -7.33 -14.59 -4.98
C LYS A 137 -6.13 -15.22 -4.28
N LYS A 138 -5.57 -14.53 -3.29
CA LYS A 138 -4.44 -15.00 -2.48
C LYS A 138 -4.84 -15.24 -1.03
N ALA A 139 -5.64 -14.35 -0.45
CA ALA A 139 -6.09 -14.43 0.94
C ALA A 139 -7.53 -14.93 0.99
N GLY A 140 -7.74 -16.23 1.07
CA GLY A 140 -9.06 -16.85 0.99
C GLY A 140 -9.72 -16.53 -0.36
N ASP A 141 -10.91 -15.90 -0.30
CA ASP A 141 -11.67 -15.48 -1.50
C ASP A 141 -11.34 -14.05 -1.98
N LEU A 142 -10.32 -13.39 -1.41
CA LEU A 142 -9.99 -11.99 -1.67
C LEU A 142 -8.79 -11.83 -2.60
N ASN A 143 -8.86 -10.85 -3.49
CA ASN A 143 -7.77 -10.40 -4.35
C ASN A 143 -6.87 -9.41 -3.60
N ILE A 144 -6.26 -9.86 -2.50
CA ILE A 144 -5.29 -9.12 -1.69
C ILE A 144 -4.20 -10.08 -1.22
N ASP A 145 -3.00 -9.58 -0.96
CA ASP A 145 -1.90 -10.39 -0.46
C ASP A 145 -2.16 -10.92 0.97
N THR A 146 -1.64 -12.10 1.28
CA THR A 146 -1.81 -12.80 2.56
C THR A 146 -1.15 -12.09 3.75
N VAL A 147 -0.30 -11.10 3.51
CA VAL A 147 0.28 -10.26 4.58
C VAL A 147 -0.78 -9.41 5.30
N PHE A 148 -1.94 -9.21 4.66
CA PHE A 148 -3.04 -8.45 5.22
C PHE A 148 -4.11 -9.34 5.86
N ASP A 149 -4.80 -8.83 6.88
CA ASP A 149 -5.96 -9.48 7.45
C ASP A 149 -7.11 -9.54 6.41
N ILE A 150 -7.83 -10.66 6.38
CA ILE A 150 -8.87 -10.97 5.39
C ILE A 150 -10.27 -10.47 5.77
N ARG A 151 -10.44 -9.88 6.96
CA ARG A 151 -11.75 -9.34 7.40
C ARG A 151 -12.19 -8.16 6.52
N GLN A 152 -11.26 -7.33 6.07
CA GLN A 152 -11.54 -6.15 5.26
C GLN A 152 -11.75 -6.55 3.80
N SER A 153 -12.94 -7.01 3.45
CA SER A 153 -13.31 -7.38 2.08
C SER A 153 -13.45 -6.18 1.13
N GLY A 154 -13.54 -4.97 1.66
CA GLY A 154 -13.54 -3.71 0.93
C GLY A 154 -13.23 -2.55 1.85
N ILE A 155 -12.54 -1.53 1.34
CA ILE A 155 -12.07 -0.40 2.11
C ILE A 155 -12.50 0.94 1.51
N TRP A 156 -12.75 1.93 2.37
CA TRP A 156 -12.93 3.31 1.99
C TRP A 156 -11.61 3.95 1.53
N THR A 157 -11.73 4.90 0.60
CA THR A 157 -10.67 5.84 0.26
C THR A 157 -11.01 7.24 0.77
N GLY A 158 -10.04 8.16 0.69
CA GLY A 158 -10.28 9.57 1.00
C GLY A 158 -10.70 10.41 -0.21
N ASP A 159 -10.75 9.82 -1.41
CA ASP A 159 -11.18 10.52 -2.63
C ASP A 159 -12.70 10.49 -2.77
N GLU A 160 -13.26 11.59 -3.25
CA GLU A 160 -14.69 11.80 -3.50
C GLU A 160 -14.99 11.72 -5.00
N ASN A 161 -16.25 11.84 -5.38
CA ASN A 161 -16.66 11.86 -6.78
C ASN A 161 -17.06 13.30 -7.20
N ASP A 162 -16.47 13.80 -8.28
CA ASP A 162 -16.69 15.14 -8.81
C ASP A 162 -18.09 15.38 -9.42
N THR A 163 -18.80 14.29 -9.77
CA THR A 163 -20.11 14.38 -10.45
C THR A 163 -21.30 14.41 -9.51
N ALA A 164 -21.09 14.21 -8.22
CA ALA A 164 -22.16 14.08 -7.25
C ALA A 164 -22.60 15.42 -6.67
N SER A 165 -23.20 16.29 -7.48
CA SER A 165 -23.73 17.60 -7.01
C SER A 165 -24.85 17.51 -5.96
N TYR A 166 -25.39 16.34 -5.67
CA TYR A 166 -26.51 16.13 -4.74
C TYR A 166 -26.37 14.91 -3.82
N LEU A 167 -25.32 14.12 -3.96
CA LEU A 167 -25.15 12.85 -3.22
C LEU A 167 -23.72 12.75 -2.75
N ASP A 168 -23.50 12.90 -1.46
CA ASP A 168 -22.21 12.69 -0.83
C ASP A 168 -21.79 11.24 -0.95
N GLY A 169 -20.52 11.00 -1.18
CA GLY A 169 -19.96 9.65 -1.28
C GLY A 169 -18.48 9.65 -1.58
N ALA A 170 -17.89 8.50 -1.47
CA ALA A 170 -16.46 8.31 -1.68
C ALA A 170 -16.16 7.09 -2.53
N TRP A 171 -14.95 7.05 -3.07
CA TRP A 171 -14.44 5.88 -3.74
C TRP A 171 -14.13 4.78 -2.74
N SER A 172 -14.40 3.55 -3.15
CA SER A 172 -14.09 2.35 -2.38
C SER A 172 -13.43 1.29 -3.27
N VAL A 173 -12.59 0.46 -2.64
CA VAL A 173 -11.94 -0.66 -3.29
C VAL A 173 -12.33 -1.94 -2.58
N ARG A 174 -12.93 -2.87 -3.31
CA ARG A 174 -13.36 -4.19 -2.81
C ARG A 174 -12.40 -5.25 -3.34
N PHE A 175 -11.86 -6.05 -2.44
CA PHE A 175 -10.95 -7.15 -2.75
C PHE A 175 -11.66 -8.40 -3.28
N ARG A 176 -12.98 -8.34 -3.43
CA ARG A 176 -13.80 -9.35 -4.09
C ARG A 176 -14.66 -8.66 -5.16
N GLY A 177 -14.55 -9.11 -6.38
CA GLY A 177 -15.31 -8.60 -7.50
C GLY A 177 -15.63 -9.68 -8.52
N ALA A 178 -16.25 -9.28 -9.61
CA ALA A 178 -16.49 -10.15 -10.76
C ALA A 178 -15.21 -10.33 -11.59
N TYR A 179 -15.24 -11.26 -12.54
CA TYR A 179 -14.14 -11.55 -13.47
C TYR A 179 -12.84 -11.98 -12.79
N GLY A 180 -12.91 -12.54 -11.57
CA GLY A 180 -11.72 -12.98 -10.80
C GLY A 180 -10.77 -11.86 -10.41
N SER A 181 -11.28 -10.66 -10.17
CA SER A 181 -10.51 -9.47 -9.82
C SER A 181 -11.21 -8.64 -8.74
N GLY A 182 -10.52 -7.62 -8.21
CA GLY A 182 -11.15 -6.65 -7.33
C GLY A 182 -12.13 -5.72 -8.07
N ASN A 183 -12.90 -4.96 -7.30
CA ASN A 183 -13.85 -3.97 -7.80
C ASN A 183 -13.54 -2.59 -7.21
N VAL A 184 -13.38 -1.61 -8.05
CA VAL A 184 -13.25 -0.19 -7.69
C VAL A 184 -14.56 0.49 -8.05
N CYS A 185 -15.23 1.09 -7.08
CA CYS A 185 -16.51 1.74 -7.32
C CYS A 185 -16.69 2.95 -6.40
N TRP A 186 -17.38 3.94 -6.95
CA TRP A 186 -17.96 4.99 -6.13
C TRP A 186 -19.16 4.44 -5.34
N CYS A 187 -19.24 4.82 -4.07
CA CYS A 187 -20.31 4.44 -3.16
C CYS A 187 -20.87 5.66 -2.45
N TYR A 188 -22.19 5.67 -2.19
CA TYR A 188 -22.82 6.69 -1.37
C TYR A 188 -22.25 6.71 0.04
N ASP A 189 -22.33 7.83 0.73
CA ASP A 189 -21.82 8.05 2.09
C ASP A 189 -22.47 7.13 3.13
N ASN A 190 -23.74 6.72 2.91
CA ASN A 190 -24.48 5.78 3.75
C ASN A 190 -24.12 4.30 3.49
N ALA A 191 -23.33 4.00 2.47
CA ALA A 191 -22.76 2.66 2.31
C ALA A 191 -21.75 2.38 3.42
N SER A 192 -21.48 1.11 3.67
CA SER A 192 -20.50 0.70 4.69
C SER A 192 -19.36 -0.07 4.09
N ASN A 193 -18.13 0.35 4.40
CA ASN A 193 -16.90 -0.35 4.10
C ASN A 193 -15.97 -0.34 5.33
N TYR A 194 -14.94 -1.18 5.28
CA TYR A 194 -13.88 -1.16 6.29
C TYR A 194 -12.91 0.00 6.08
N VAL A 195 -12.02 0.18 7.05
CA VAL A 195 -10.94 1.15 7.03
C VAL A 195 -9.60 0.42 7.08
N ARG A 196 -8.72 0.67 6.13
CA ARG A 196 -7.32 0.25 6.17
C ARG A 196 -6.45 1.47 5.95
N PRO A 197 -5.98 2.11 7.03
CA PRO A 197 -5.17 3.31 6.93
C PRO A 197 -3.81 3.04 6.33
N VAL A 198 -3.27 4.09 5.74
CA VAL A 198 -1.96 4.14 5.13
C VAL A 198 -1.23 5.41 5.58
N ARG A 199 0.10 5.35 5.57
CA ARG A 199 0.98 6.51 5.68
C ARG A 199 2.17 6.36 4.75
N LYS A 200 2.83 7.46 4.40
CA LYS A 200 4.06 7.44 3.62
C LYS A 200 5.26 7.26 4.54
N MET A 201 6.17 6.38 4.19
CA MET A 201 7.47 6.30 4.87
C MET A 201 8.31 7.53 4.49
N LYS A 202 9.02 8.05 5.45
CA LYS A 202 10.00 9.14 5.25
C LYS A 202 11.35 8.59 4.83
#